data_09b0976be31bffed1dcc836e8b6a83ee
#
_entry.id   09b0976be31bffed1dcc836e8b6a83ee
#
_cell.length_a   1.000
_cell.length_b   1.000
_cell.length_c   1.000
_cell.angle_alpha   90.00
_cell.angle_beta   90.00
_cell.angle_gamma   90.00
#
_symmetry.space_group_name_H-M   'P 1'
#
loop_
_entity.id
_entity.type
_entity.pdbx_description
1 polymer ?
#
loop_
_entity_poly.entity_id
_entity_poly.type
_entity_poly.pdbx_seq_one_letter_code
_entity_poly.pdbx_strand_id
1 'polypeptide(L)'
;MNAGGLSARLNALCRELAATAPTALASLGGELSARLDGPLLVALAGRTKAGKSTLLNALVGERVAPTDMSECTRFVTWYRDGPDYLATMVGEDGAATRLAFDRIDGRARIGLPEPIPADFSEITVSLPSRRLRRVCLADTPGFDSADPQVGARTRRLVERSEPSNLAPRVDAVVYLLRYAHTADVAFLDVFDQSGVPGSPIGAVGVLSRADELLGGGPDAMEAASRVAGSLSGEPQLRSLLGAIIPVSGLLAETAATLTEREFAWLRSALAGEPEGVRRSLLSIDRFCDAANEDLPLAAREHLASRFGLFGLRWAAGQLAAGRAKDSAAFAAGLSAISGLDHLRDVLEQRFDTRARRLVAQSVLATLEAAAARFSESEPRAAGQLRVELERI
;
A
#
# COMPACT_ATOMS: atom_id res chain seq x y z
N MET A 1 -2.98 30.08 -4.15
CA MET A 1 -3.43 30.02 -2.72
C MET A 1 -2.52 29.10 -1.95
N ASN A 2 -2.06 29.47 -0.76
CA ASN A 2 -1.17 28.63 0.08
C ASN A 2 -2.02 27.47 0.67
N ALA A 3 -1.47 26.25 0.69
CA ALA A 3 -2.16 25.04 1.19
C ALA A 3 -2.70 25.20 2.63
N GLY A 4 -2.02 25.94 3.48
CA GLY A 4 -2.51 26.27 4.84
C GLY A 4 -3.77 27.15 4.85
N GLY A 5 -3.90 28.06 3.90
CA GLY A 5 -5.09 28.90 3.74
C GLY A 5 -6.30 28.11 3.28
N LEU A 6 -6.13 27.18 2.32
CA LEU A 6 -7.19 26.29 1.85
C LEU A 6 -7.73 25.38 2.98
N SER A 7 -6.84 24.67 3.68
CA SER A 7 -7.23 23.81 4.80
C SER A 7 -7.98 24.57 5.90
N ALA A 8 -7.53 25.77 6.25
CA ALA A 8 -8.19 26.59 7.29
C ALA A 8 -9.62 27.00 6.86
N ARG A 9 -9.82 27.40 5.60
CA ARG A 9 -11.15 27.78 5.06
C ARG A 9 -12.08 26.58 5.00
N LEU A 10 -11.59 25.44 4.53
CA LEU A 10 -12.36 24.19 4.51
C LEU A 10 -12.74 23.75 5.94
N ASN A 11 -11.82 23.85 6.90
CA ASN A 11 -12.12 23.50 8.29
C ASN A 11 -13.19 24.43 8.90
N ALA A 12 -13.14 25.72 8.60
CA ALA A 12 -14.17 26.66 9.03
C ALA A 12 -15.55 26.29 8.44
N LEU A 13 -15.60 25.98 7.12
CA LEU A 13 -16.83 25.56 6.45
C LEU A 13 -17.36 24.23 7.02
N CYS A 14 -16.50 23.24 7.23
CA CYS A 14 -16.88 21.95 7.83
C CYS A 14 -17.47 22.13 9.24
N ARG A 15 -16.89 22.99 10.07
CA ARG A 15 -17.42 23.30 11.42
C ARG A 15 -18.75 24.04 11.36
N GLU A 16 -18.91 24.95 10.43
CA GLU A 16 -20.18 25.66 10.19
C GLU A 16 -21.28 24.68 9.78
N LEU A 17 -21.00 23.79 8.84
CA LEU A 17 -21.92 22.71 8.46
C LEU A 17 -22.29 21.83 9.64
N ALA A 18 -21.31 21.42 10.45
CA ALA A 18 -21.56 20.61 11.63
C ALA A 18 -22.48 21.30 12.67
N ALA A 19 -22.45 22.64 12.73
CA ALA A 19 -23.24 23.42 13.69
C ALA A 19 -24.63 23.82 13.17
N THR A 20 -24.81 24.03 11.87
CA THR A 20 -25.99 24.70 11.32
C THR A 20 -26.76 23.89 10.29
N ALA A 21 -26.15 22.88 9.67
CA ALA A 21 -26.78 22.11 8.61
C ALA A 21 -27.75 21.03 9.15
N PRO A 22 -28.66 20.51 8.30
CA PRO A 22 -29.46 19.31 8.63
C PRO A 22 -28.58 18.11 8.99
N THR A 23 -29.15 17.14 9.74
CA THR A 23 -28.43 16.06 10.41
C THR A 23 -27.37 15.36 9.55
N ALA A 24 -27.70 15.04 8.29
CA ALA A 24 -26.80 14.31 7.40
C ALA A 24 -25.58 15.16 6.98
N LEU A 25 -25.78 16.40 6.59
CA LEU A 25 -24.70 17.36 6.26
C LEU A 25 -23.92 17.78 7.51
N ALA A 26 -24.56 17.88 8.67
CA ALA A 26 -23.89 18.17 9.93
C ALA A 26 -22.92 17.06 10.34
N SER A 27 -23.34 15.78 10.24
CA SER A 27 -22.47 14.63 10.48
C SER A 27 -21.26 14.65 9.56
N LEU A 28 -21.51 14.82 8.25
CA LEU A 28 -20.44 14.93 7.26
C LEU A 28 -19.48 16.09 7.56
N GLY A 29 -19.99 17.26 7.95
CA GLY A 29 -19.16 18.40 8.35
C GLY A 29 -18.22 18.06 9.51
N GLY A 30 -18.73 17.36 10.53
CA GLY A 30 -17.94 16.88 11.67
C GLY A 30 -16.84 15.91 11.27
N GLU A 31 -17.18 14.92 10.45
CA GLU A 31 -16.25 13.92 9.92
C GLU A 31 -15.14 14.56 9.08
N LEU A 32 -15.48 15.47 8.17
CA LEU A 32 -14.53 16.13 7.29
C LEU A 32 -13.63 17.12 8.06
N SER A 33 -14.14 17.78 9.09
CA SER A 33 -13.31 18.59 9.99
C SER A 33 -12.25 17.75 10.69
N ALA A 34 -12.64 16.61 11.27
CA ALA A 34 -11.70 15.66 11.86
C ALA A 34 -10.70 15.09 10.83
N ARG A 35 -11.16 14.90 9.59
CA ARG A 35 -10.33 14.40 8.49
C ARG A 35 -9.20 15.36 8.10
N LEU A 36 -9.44 16.67 8.13
CA LEU A 36 -8.42 17.69 7.82
C LEU A 36 -7.22 17.67 8.77
N ASP A 37 -7.43 17.22 10.00
CA ASP A 37 -6.38 17.08 11.03
C ASP A 37 -5.83 15.63 11.11
N GLY A 38 -6.39 14.70 10.35
CA GLY A 38 -6.04 13.29 10.34
C GLY A 38 -4.81 12.93 9.50
N PRO A 39 -4.38 11.66 9.54
CA PRO A 39 -3.30 11.17 8.70
C PRO A 39 -3.71 11.13 7.22
N LEU A 40 -2.72 11.17 6.33
CA LEU A 40 -2.93 10.95 4.91
C LEU A 40 -3.42 9.51 4.64
N LEU A 41 -4.47 9.35 3.85
CA LEU A 41 -5.00 8.05 3.46
C LEU A 41 -4.39 7.62 2.12
N VAL A 42 -3.58 6.57 2.13
CA VAL A 42 -2.88 6.06 0.95
C VAL A 42 -3.30 4.63 0.65
N ALA A 43 -3.84 4.38 -0.52
CA ALA A 43 -4.16 3.04 -0.97
C ALA A 43 -2.99 2.40 -1.75
N LEU A 44 -2.70 1.13 -1.47
CA LEU A 44 -1.91 0.30 -2.34
C LEU A 44 -2.86 -0.38 -3.34
N ALA A 45 -2.78 0.00 -4.60
CA ALA A 45 -3.64 -0.52 -5.66
C ALA A 45 -2.83 -1.24 -6.74
N GLY A 46 -3.48 -2.05 -7.53
CA GLY A 46 -2.86 -2.83 -8.60
C GLY A 46 -3.54 -4.18 -8.76
N ARG A 47 -3.11 -4.92 -9.77
CA ARG A 47 -3.70 -6.21 -10.13
C ARG A 47 -3.52 -7.26 -9.02
N THR A 48 -4.31 -8.33 -9.13
CA THR A 48 -4.15 -9.51 -8.26
C THR A 48 -2.72 -10.04 -8.36
N LYS A 49 -2.13 -10.44 -7.22
CA LYS A 49 -0.74 -10.92 -7.12
C LYS A 49 0.34 -9.90 -7.55
N ALA A 50 0.03 -8.61 -7.60
CA ALA A 50 1.04 -7.58 -7.86
C ALA A 50 2.02 -7.34 -6.69
N GLY A 51 1.77 -7.91 -5.51
CA GLY A 51 2.65 -7.77 -4.33
C GLY A 51 2.26 -6.62 -3.39
N LYS A 52 0.99 -6.18 -3.41
CA LYS A 52 0.49 -5.09 -2.55
C LYS A 52 0.70 -5.34 -1.06
N SER A 53 0.22 -6.46 -0.55
CA SER A 53 0.35 -6.85 0.86
C SER A 53 1.81 -7.01 1.29
N THR A 54 2.67 -7.55 0.41
CA THR A 54 4.12 -7.67 0.67
C THR A 54 4.78 -6.29 0.75
N LEU A 55 4.45 -5.38 -0.17
CA LEU A 55 4.95 -4.01 -0.13
C LEU A 55 4.44 -3.26 1.11
N LEU A 56 3.17 -3.46 1.47
CA LEU A 56 2.60 -2.87 2.69
C LEU A 56 3.38 -3.33 3.93
N ASN A 57 3.64 -4.62 4.07
CA ASN A 57 4.45 -5.16 5.17
C ASN A 57 5.84 -4.52 5.22
N ALA A 58 6.49 -4.33 4.06
CA ALA A 58 7.78 -3.64 3.97
C ALA A 58 7.70 -2.17 4.41
N LEU A 59 6.65 -1.45 4.01
CA LEU A 59 6.42 -0.06 4.38
C LEU A 59 6.14 0.09 5.88
N VAL A 60 5.31 -0.78 6.44
CA VAL A 60 5.01 -0.83 7.88
C VAL A 60 6.23 -1.30 8.68
N GLY A 61 6.99 -2.24 8.15
CA GLY A 61 8.15 -2.85 8.79
C GLY A 61 7.81 -4.08 9.62
N GLU A 62 6.61 -4.62 9.46
CA GLU A 62 6.09 -5.81 10.13
C GLU A 62 5.19 -6.60 9.18
N ARG A 63 5.09 -7.92 9.40
CA ARG A 63 4.23 -8.82 8.62
C ARG A 63 2.80 -8.79 9.16
N VAL A 64 2.10 -7.70 8.90
CA VAL A 64 0.74 -7.44 9.40
C VAL A 64 -0.34 -7.70 8.34
N ALA A 65 -0.02 -7.54 7.06
CA ALA A 65 -0.92 -7.90 5.97
C ALA A 65 -0.71 -9.36 5.58
N PRO A 66 -1.78 -10.17 5.46
CA PRO A 66 -1.70 -11.52 4.92
C PRO A 66 -1.19 -11.50 3.49
N THR A 67 -0.13 -12.27 3.20
CA THR A 67 0.46 -12.37 1.86
C THR A 67 -0.03 -13.59 1.09
N ASP A 68 -0.58 -14.57 1.80
CA ASP A 68 -1.20 -15.75 1.22
C ASP A 68 -2.61 -15.41 0.72
N MET A 69 -3.18 -16.23 -0.18
CA MET A 69 -4.54 -16.06 -0.70
C MET A 69 -5.59 -16.33 0.40
N SER A 70 -5.52 -15.56 1.49
CA SER A 70 -6.48 -15.60 2.58
C SER A 70 -7.74 -14.79 2.22
N GLU A 71 -8.84 -15.09 2.89
CA GLU A 71 -10.12 -14.38 2.69
C GLU A 71 -10.00 -12.88 2.99
N CYS A 72 -9.04 -12.47 3.84
CA CYS A 72 -8.80 -11.06 4.15
C CYS A 72 -8.41 -10.22 2.93
N THR A 73 -7.75 -10.79 1.92
CA THR A 73 -7.39 -10.06 0.69
C THR A 73 -8.58 -9.75 -0.22
N ARG A 74 -9.78 -10.21 0.13
CA ARG A 74 -11.04 -9.89 -0.55
C ARG A 74 -11.68 -8.59 -0.06
N PHE A 75 -11.15 -8.00 1.03
CA PHE A 75 -11.64 -6.78 1.66
C PHE A 75 -10.58 -5.70 1.67
N VAL A 76 -11.01 -4.45 1.68
CA VAL A 76 -10.11 -3.33 1.95
C VAL A 76 -9.71 -3.40 3.41
N THR A 77 -8.40 -3.40 3.67
CA THR A 77 -7.87 -3.44 5.03
C THR A 77 -7.02 -2.21 5.30
N TRP A 78 -7.47 -1.39 6.25
CA TRP A 78 -6.77 -0.19 6.69
C TRP A 78 -5.78 -0.51 7.81
N TYR A 79 -4.56 0.01 7.69
CA TYR A 79 -3.51 -0.09 8.70
C TYR A 79 -3.19 1.31 9.22
N ARG A 80 -3.33 1.51 10.54
CA ARG A 80 -3.14 2.80 11.20
C ARG A 80 -2.33 2.68 12.49
N ASP A 81 -1.72 3.80 12.93
CA ASP A 81 -1.09 3.86 14.24
C ASP A 81 -2.13 3.75 15.35
N GLY A 82 -1.80 3.04 16.41
CA GLY A 82 -2.62 2.90 17.60
C GLY A 82 -1.83 2.29 18.75
N PRO A 83 -2.38 2.33 19.97
CA PRO A 83 -1.64 1.88 21.17
C PRO A 83 -1.42 0.37 21.18
N ASP A 84 -2.35 -0.40 20.60
CA ASP A 84 -2.38 -1.86 20.67
C ASP A 84 -2.63 -2.49 19.29
N TYR A 85 -2.27 -3.78 19.17
CA TYR A 85 -2.66 -4.60 18.04
C TYR A 85 -4.15 -4.96 18.15
N LEU A 86 -4.95 -4.39 17.28
CA LEU A 86 -6.39 -4.56 17.25
C LEU A 86 -6.86 -4.67 15.80
N ALA A 87 -7.64 -5.69 15.48
CA ALA A 87 -8.38 -5.77 14.23
C ALA A 87 -9.88 -5.57 14.50
N THR A 88 -10.52 -4.75 13.71
CA THR A 88 -11.96 -4.51 13.75
C THR A 88 -12.55 -4.65 12.35
N MET A 89 -13.70 -5.28 12.29
CA MET A 89 -14.56 -5.32 11.11
C MET A 89 -15.54 -4.15 11.19
N VAL A 90 -15.71 -3.43 10.09
CA VAL A 90 -16.63 -2.29 10.01
C VAL A 90 -17.74 -2.62 9.03
N GLY A 91 -18.99 -2.50 9.48
CA GLY A 91 -20.20 -2.65 8.67
C GLY A 91 -20.51 -1.41 7.84
N GLU A 92 -21.45 -1.52 6.90
CA GLU A 92 -21.93 -0.37 6.09
C GLU A 92 -22.62 0.70 6.96
N ASP A 93 -23.17 0.31 8.11
CA ASP A 93 -23.76 1.19 9.12
C ASP A 93 -22.72 1.90 10.02
N GLY A 94 -21.43 1.59 9.83
CA GLY A 94 -20.31 2.10 10.64
C GLY A 94 -20.13 1.35 11.96
N ALA A 95 -20.92 0.30 12.25
CA ALA A 95 -20.71 -0.51 13.44
C ALA A 95 -19.40 -1.27 13.37
N ALA A 96 -18.60 -1.19 14.44
CA ALA A 96 -17.29 -1.81 14.51
C ALA A 96 -17.34 -3.06 15.42
N THR A 97 -16.96 -4.22 14.88
CA THR A 97 -16.87 -5.47 15.63
C THR A 97 -15.41 -5.92 15.71
N ARG A 98 -14.96 -6.24 16.92
CA ARG A 98 -13.60 -6.72 17.15
C ARG A 98 -13.40 -8.10 16.54
N LEU A 99 -12.30 -8.27 15.80
CA LEU A 99 -11.86 -9.55 15.24
C LEU A 99 -10.77 -10.19 16.11
N ALA A 100 -10.66 -11.51 16.03
CA ALA A 100 -9.50 -12.21 16.58
C ALA A 100 -8.24 -11.78 15.82
N PHE A 101 -7.19 -11.43 16.56
CA PHE A 101 -5.91 -11.02 16.02
C PHE A 101 -4.80 -11.78 16.76
N ASP A 102 -4.13 -12.66 16.03
CA ASP A 102 -3.03 -13.48 16.55
C ASP A 102 -1.74 -13.21 15.77
N ARG A 103 -0.61 -13.54 16.36
CA ARG A 103 0.70 -13.51 15.70
C ARG A 103 1.33 -14.90 15.75
N ILE A 104 1.48 -15.53 14.60
CA ILE A 104 2.08 -16.84 14.45
C ILE A 104 3.34 -16.68 13.60
N ASP A 105 4.48 -17.11 14.10
CA ASP A 105 5.80 -16.98 13.45
C ASP A 105 6.09 -15.56 12.92
N GLY A 106 5.72 -14.54 13.71
CA GLY A 106 5.90 -13.12 13.36
C GLY A 106 4.96 -12.58 12.28
N ARG A 107 3.97 -13.38 11.83
CA ARG A 107 2.93 -12.98 10.87
C ARG A 107 1.62 -12.72 11.60
N ALA A 108 0.94 -11.65 11.26
CA ALA A 108 -0.42 -11.41 11.73
C ALA A 108 -1.41 -12.39 11.09
N ARG A 109 -2.32 -12.87 11.90
CA ARG A 109 -3.48 -13.66 11.48
C ARG A 109 -4.75 -13.01 12.01
N ILE A 110 -5.65 -12.65 11.09
CA ILE A 110 -6.94 -12.05 11.41
C ILE A 110 -8.01 -13.12 11.21
N GLY A 111 -8.73 -13.45 12.27
CA GLY A 111 -9.85 -14.39 12.22
C GLY A 111 -11.11 -13.69 11.77
N LEU A 112 -11.62 -14.02 10.59
CA LEU A 112 -12.93 -13.56 10.12
C LEU A 112 -14.02 -14.43 10.71
N PRO A 113 -15.23 -13.89 10.99
CA PRO A 113 -16.38 -14.69 11.40
C PRO A 113 -16.88 -15.54 10.23
N GLU A 114 -17.42 -16.71 10.55
CA GLU A 114 -18.09 -17.59 9.59
C GLU A 114 -19.55 -17.80 10.04
N PRO A 115 -20.54 -17.41 9.24
CA PRO A 115 -20.44 -16.74 7.93
C PRO A 115 -20.01 -15.28 8.06
N ILE A 116 -19.38 -14.73 7.00
CA ILE A 116 -19.07 -13.30 6.93
C ILE A 116 -20.38 -12.52 6.78
N PRO A 117 -20.64 -11.49 7.62
CA PRO A 117 -21.84 -10.67 7.51
C PRO A 117 -21.99 -10.02 6.13
N ALA A 118 -23.23 -9.95 5.62
CA ALA A 118 -23.50 -9.43 4.27
C ALA A 118 -23.23 -7.92 4.15
N ASP A 119 -23.41 -7.19 5.25
CA ASP A 119 -23.18 -5.75 5.41
C ASP A 119 -21.72 -5.37 5.70
N PHE A 120 -20.81 -6.34 5.62
CA PHE A 120 -19.39 -6.12 5.87
C PHE A 120 -18.73 -5.29 4.78
N SER A 121 -18.07 -4.20 5.14
CA SER A 121 -17.43 -3.27 4.21
C SER A 121 -15.90 -3.34 4.22
N GLU A 122 -15.27 -3.21 5.40
CA GLU A 122 -13.81 -3.09 5.49
C GLU A 122 -13.25 -3.60 6.83
N ILE A 123 -11.94 -3.83 6.85
CA ILE A 123 -11.19 -4.16 8.06
C ILE A 123 -10.32 -2.95 8.45
N THR A 124 -10.24 -2.65 9.74
CA THR A 124 -9.24 -1.73 10.29
C THR A 124 -8.31 -2.48 11.22
N VAL A 125 -7.01 -2.37 10.97
CA VAL A 125 -5.93 -2.90 11.83
C VAL A 125 -5.20 -1.73 12.45
N SER A 126 -5.21 -1.68 13.77
CA SER A 126 -4.47 -0.72 14.59
C SER A 126 -3.22 -1.42 15.14
N LEU A 127 -2.08 -0.76 15.12
CA LEU A 127 -0.82 -1.29 15.66
C LEU A 127 0.12 -0.15 16.08
N PRO A 128 1.00 -0.36 17.07
CA PRO A 128 2.00 0.63 17.45
C PRO A 128 3.04 0.82 16.36
N SER A 129 2.89 1.85 15.53
CA SER A 129 3.80 2.11 14.41
C SER A 129 4.08 3.59 14.20
N ARG A 130 5.33 4.02 14.46
CA ARG A 130 5.75 5.39 14.17
C ARG A 130 5.59 5.77 12.69
N ARG A 131 5.68 4.78 11.79
CA ARG A 131 5.54 4.98 10.34
C ARG A 131 4.11 5.30 9.94
N LEU A 132 3.13 4.78 10.68
CA LEU A 132 1.69 4.99 10.42
C LEU A 132 1.11 6.23 11.12
N ARG A 133 1.88 6.99 11.89
CA ARG A 133 1.38 8.20 12.58
C ARG A 133 0.90 9.29 11.63
N ARG A 134 1.55 9.43 10.48
CA ARG A 134 1.22 10.45 9.48
C ARG A 134 0.49 9.91 8.27
N VAL A 135 0.52 8.60 8.10
CA VAL A 135 -0.05 7.90 6.94
C VAL A 135 -0.87 6.72 7.43
N CYS A 136 -2.07 6.57 6.92
CA CYS A 136 -2.88 5.36 7.04
C CYS A 136 -2.79 4.62 5.70
N LEU A 137 -2.41 3.34 5.71
CA LEU A 137 -2.24 2.54 4.50
C LEU A 137 -3.43 1.60 4.31
N ALA A 138 -3.98 1.55 3.10
CA ALA A 138 -4.99 0.57 2.73
C ALA A 138 -4.38 -0.51 1.83
N ASP A 139 -4.49 -1.77 2.24
CA ASP A 139 -4.32 -2.90 1.32
C ASP A 139 -5.64 -3.15 0.61
N THR A 140 -5.61 -3.11 -0.73
CA THR A 140 -6.83 -3.26 -1.52
C THR A 140 -6.85 -4.60 -2.23
N PRO A 141 -8.04 -5.19 -2.43
CA PRO A 141 -8.20 -6.31 -3.35
C PRO A 141 -7.65 -5.98 -4.75
N GLY A 142 -7.24 -7.00 -5.51
CA GLY A 142 -6.89 -6.79 -6.91
C GLY A 142 -8.13 -6.35 -7.71
N PHE A 143 -8.02 -5.27 -8.47
CA PHE A 143 -9.15 -4.74 -9.27
C PHE A 143 -9.53 -5.64 -10.46
N ASP A 144 -8.66 -6.57 -10.85
CA ASP A 144 -8.87 -7.61 -11.86
C ASP A 144 -9.23 -8.97 -11.26
N SER A 145 -9.73 -8.99 -10.02
CA SER A 145 -10.19 -10.22 -9.37
C SER A 145 -11.24 -10.91 -10.22
N ALA A 146 -11.18 -12.24 -10.28
CA ALA A 146 -12.21 -13.06 -10.95
C ALA A 146 -13.61 -12.88 -10.33
N ASP A 147 -13.69 -12.43 -9.08
CA ASP A 147 -14.91 -12.02 -8.41
C ASP A 147 -15.19 -10.53 -8.69
N PRO A 148 -16.26 -10.20 -9.46
CA PRO A 148 -16.58 -8.81 -9.79
C PRO A 148 -16.84 -7.92 -8.57
N GLN A 149 -17.38 -8.50 -7.47
CA GLN A 149 -17.67 -7.75 -6.26
C GLN A 149 -16.38 -7.32 -5.54
N VAL A 150 -15.34 -8.16 -5.57
CA VAL A 150 -14.03 -7.86 -5.00
C VAL A 150 -13.36 -6.71 -5.75
N GLY A 151 -13.36 -6.73 -7.08
CA GLY A 151 -12.83 -5.65 -7.92
C GLY A 151 -13.61 -4.34 -7.75
N ALA A 152 -14.94 -4.41 -7.60
CA ALA A 152 -15.78 -3.25 -7.35
C ALA A 152 -15.45 -2.53 -6.04
N ARG A 153 -15.08 -3.25 -4.97
CA ARG A 153 -14.67 -2.64 -3.68
C ARG A 153 -13.45 -1.74 -3.84
N THR A 154 -12.43 -2.19 -4.57
CA THR A 154 -11.24 -1.37 -4.85
C THR A 154 -11.59 -0.13 -5.68
N ARG A 155 -12.47 -0.28 -6.69
CA ARG A 155 -12.94 0.86 -7.48
C ARG A 155 -13.71 1.86 -6.63
N ARG A 156 -14.65 1.43 -5.81
CA ARG A 156 -15.42 2.29 -4.89
C ARG A 156 -14.52 3.10 -3.94
N LEU A 157 -13.40 2.54 -3.50
CA LEU A 157 -12.43 3.24 -2.67
C LEU A 157 -11.77 4.41 -3.43
N VAL A 158 -11.59 4.26 -4.74
CA VAL A 158 -10.91 5.21 -5.62
C VAL A 158 -11.92 6.11 -6.36
N GLU A 159 -13.08 5.55 -6.73
CA GLU A 159 -14.16 6.28 -7.43
C GLU A 159 -14.91 7.21 -6.48
N ARG A 160 -15.00 8.47 -6.84
CA ARG A 160 -15.79 9.49 -6.12
C ARG A 160 -17.26 9.53 -6.56
N SER A 161 -17.69 8.62 -7.42
CA SER A 161 -18.90 8.75 -8.22
C SER A 161 -20.17 8.15 -7.64
N GLU A 162 -20.13 7.42 -6.50
CA GLU A 162 -21.36 6.88 -5.93
C GLU A 162 -21.96 7.81 -4.88
N PRO A 163 -23.23 8.28 -5.13
CA PRO A 163 -23.91 9.19 -4.22
C PRO A 163 -24.23 8.62 -2.83
N SER A 164 -24.14 7.28 -2.67
CA SER A 164 -24.51 6.60 -1.44
C SER A 164 -23.47 6.67 -0.34
N ASN A 165 -22.18 6.93 -0.66
CA ASN A 165 -21.10 6.88 0.32
C ASN A 165 -20.20 8.14 0.23
N LEU A 166 -20.48 9.12 1.11
CA LEU A 166 -19.70 10.35 1.25
C LEU A 166 -18.45 10.18 2.16
N ALA A 167 -18.11 8.94 2.52
CA ALA A 167 -16.92 8.69 3.33
C ALA A 167 -15.65 9.22 2.65
N PRO A 168 -14.75 9.85 3.40
CA PRO A 168 -13.48 10.34 2.85
C PRO A 168 -12.69 9.14 2.32
N ARG A 169 -12.41 9.19 1.03
CA ARG A 169 -11.68 8.15 0.31
C ARG A 169 -10.20 8.48 0.34
N VAL A 170 -9.39 7.68 -0.34
CA VAL A 170 -7.94 7.85 -0.36
C VAL A 170 -7.53 9.22 -0.91
N ASP A 171 -6.50 9.78 -0.31
CA ASP A 171 -5.88 11.03 -0.76
C ASP A 171 -4.79 10.79 -1.80
N ALA A 172 -4.19 9.58 -1.77
CA ALA A 172 -3.10 9.20 -2.65
C ALA A 172 -3.11 7.69 -2.93
N VAL A 173 -2.47 7.31 -4.03
CA VAL A 173 -2.35 5.90 -4.46
C VAL A 173 -0.90 5.55 -4.71
N VAL A 174 -0.46 4.41 -4.17
CA VAL A 174 0.73 3.69 -4.60
C VAL A 174 0.28 2.57 -5.53
N TYR A 175 0.53 2.74 -6.81
CA TYR A 175 0.03 1.83 -7.84
C TYR A 175 1.10 0.82 -8.27
N LEU A 176 0.84 -0.47 -8.02
CA LEU A 176 1.76 -1.55 -8.37
C LEU A 176 1.47 -2.08 -9.76
N LEU A 177 2.46 -2.02 -10.62
CA LEU A 177 2.45 -2.57 -11.98
C LEU A 177 3.65 -3.51 -12.20
N ARG A 178 3.50 -4.49 -13.08
CA ARG A 178 4.61 -5.35 -13.54
C ARG A 178 5.07 -4.95 -14.95
N TYR A 179 4.16 -4.49 -15.76
CA TYR A 179 4.31 -3.94 -17.11
C TYR A 179 3.05 -3.11 -17.42
N ALA A 180 3.14 -2.18 -18.35
CA ALA A 180 1.99 -1.36 -18.73
C ALA A 180 0.89 -2.22 -19.38
N HIS A 181 -0.31 -2.08 -18.88
CA HIS A 181 -1.51 -2.73 -19.40
C HIS A 181 -2.62 -1.69 -19.56
N THR A 182 -3.47 -1.83 -20.58
CA THR A 182 -4.60 -0.90 -20.80
C THR A 182 -5.53 -0.82 -19.59
N ALA A 183 -5.71 -1.93 -18.86
CA ALA A 183 -6.51 -1.94 -17.64
C ALA A 183 -5.89 -1.12 -16.50
N ASP A 184 -4.55 -1.01 -16.44
CA ASP A 184 -3.85 -0.19 -15.45
C ASP A 184 -4.09 1.30 -15.73
N VAL A 185 -4.01 1.70 -17.01
CA VAL A 185 -4.30 3.08 -17.45
C VAL A 185 -5.75 3.44 -17.13
N ALA A 186 -6.71 2.57 -17.47
CA ALA A 186 -8.13 2.82 -17.20
C ALA A 186 -8.43 2.99 -15.69
N PHE A 187 -7.77 2.22 -14.82
CA PHE A 187 -7.92 2.39 -13.37
C PHE A 187 -7.34 3.72 -12.88
N LEU A 188 -6.16 4.09 -13.37
CA LEU A 188 -5.49 5.35 -13.00
C LEU A 188 -6.25 6.56 -13.53
N ASP A 189 -6.86 6.49 -14.73
CA ASP A 189 -7.71 7.54 -15.28
C ASP A 189 -8.91 7.83 -14.37
N VAL A 190 -9.56 6.79 -13.84
CA VAL A 190 -10.67 6.94 -12.89
C VAL A 190 -10.21 7.67 -11.62
N PHE A 191 -9.02 7.34 -11.11
CA PHE A 191 -8.46 8.01 -9.95
C PHE A 191 -8.13 9.49 -10.25
N ASP A 192 -7.54 9.79 -11.40
CA ASP A 192 -7.21 11.17 -11.82
C ASP A 192 -8.46 12.03 -12.03
N GLN A 193 -9.48 11.49 -12.71
CA GLN A 193 -10.76 12.18 -12.91
C GLN A 193 -11.49 12.51 -11.61
N SER A 194 -11.22 11.78 -10.55
CA SER A 194 -11.78 12.01 -9.22
C SER A 194 -11.05 13.12 -8.43
N GLY A 195 -9.96 13.67 -8.96
CA GLY A 195 -9.13 14.74 -8.37
C GLY A 195 -9.10 16.02 -9.21
N VAL A 196 -8.04 16.81 -9.06
CA VAL A 196 -7.79 17.98 -9.91
C VAL A 196 -7.26 17.49 -11.25
N PRO A 197 -7.98 17.71 -12.37
CA PRO A 197 -7.59 17.21 -13.67
C PRO A 197 -6.16 17.62 -14.06
N GLY A 198 -5.37 16.68 -14.59
CA GLY A 198 -4.03 16.94 -15.11
C GLY A 198 -2.92 17.07 -14.08
N SER A 199 -3.12 16.61 -12.85
CA SER A 199 -2.09 16.64 -11.82
C SER A 199 -1.77 15.24 -11.27
N PRO A 200 -0.63 14.61 -11.63
CA PRO A 200 -0.19 13.31 -11.09
C PRO A 200 0.33 13.41 -9.64
N ILE A 201 -0.23 14.34 -8.85
CA ILE A 201 0.28 14.67 -7.51
C ILE A 201 -0.01 13.55 -6.52
N GLY A 202 -1.16 12.89 -6.66
CA GLY A 202 -1.65 11.89 -5.72
C GLY A 202 -1.31 10.44 -6.08
N ALA A 203 -0.56 10.16 -7.16
CA ALA A 203 -0.24 8.81 -7.55
C ALA A 203 1.26 8.59 -7.78
N VAL A 204 1.78 7.47 -7.24
CA VAL A 204 3.16 6.98 -7.43
C VAL A 204 3.09 5.56 -7.95
N GLY A 205 3.79 5.29 -9.06
CA GLY A 205 3.93 3.95 -9.62
C GLY A 205 5.04 3.16 -8.95
N VAL A 206 4.80 1.86 -8.77
CA VAL A 206 5.81 0.90 -8.33
C VAL A 206 5.92 -0.19 -9.37
N LEU A 207 7.06 -0.30 -10.05
CA LEU A 207 7.38 -1.48 -10.85
C LEU A 207 7.72 -2.61 -9.87
N SER A 208 6.70 -3.44 -9.62
CA SER A 208 6.77 -4.51 -8.61
C SER A 208 7.51 -5.74 -9.12
N ARG A 209 8.01 -6.59 -8.18
CA ARG A 209 8.79 -7.80 -8.47
C ARG A 209 10.00 -7.52 -9.36
N ALA A 210 10.67 -6.41 -9.10
CA ALA A 210 11.83 -5.96 -9.84
C ALA A 210 12.97 -7.00 -9.84
N ASP A 211 13.07 -7.78 -8.78
CA ASP A 211 14.01 -8.89 -8.58
C ASP A 211 13.77 -10.10 -9.50
N GLU A 212 12.58 -10.25 -10.08
CA GLU A 212 12.26 -11.35 -10.98
C GLU A 212 12.68 -11.08 -12.45
N LEU A 213 13.03 -9.85 -12.80
CA LEU A 213 13.46 -9.54 -14.15
C LEU A 213 14.74 -10.31 -14.50
N LEU A 214 14.89 -10.63 -15.78
CA LEU A 214 16.02 -11.43 -16.28
C LEU A 214 16.19 -12.77 -15.53
N GLY A 215 15.09 -13.38 -15.04
CA GLY A 215 15.12 -14.61 -14.29
C GLY A 215 15.85 -14.50 -12.93
N GLY A 216 15.79 -13.33 -12.30
CA GLY A 216 16.48 -13.08 -11.03
C GLY A 216 18.01 -13.08 -11.18
N GLY A 217 18.51 -12.64 -12.34
CA GLY A 217 19.95 -12.47 -12.59
C GLY A 217 20.53 -11.29 -11.78
N PRO A 218 21.88 -11.16 -11.72
CA PRO A 218 22.53 -10.13 -10.94
C PRO A 218 22.10 -8.72 -11.33
N ASP A 219 21.77 -8.51 -12.61
CA ASP A 219 21.39 -7.21 -13.17
C ASP A 219 19.88 -6.94 -13.13
N ALA A 220 19.09 -7.76 -12.40
CA ALA A 220 17.62 -7.68 -12.36
C ALA A 220 17.14 -6.28 -11.95
N MET A 221 17.67 -5.73 -10.87
CA MET A 221 17.29 -4.41 -10.35
C MET A 221 17.72 -3.26 -11.27
N GLU A 222 18.86 -3.40 -11.95
CA GLU A 222 19.29 -2.43 -12.95
C GLU A 222 18.39 -2.48 -14.20
N ALA A 223 18.05 -3.67 -14.66
CA ALA A 223 17.08 -3.86 -15.74
C ALA A 223 15.72 -3.28 -15.36
N ALA A 224 15.27 -3.49 -14.11
CA ALA A 224 14.03 -2.90 -13.60
C ALA A 224 14.07 -1.37 -13.60
N SER A 225 15.22 -0.77 -13.27
CA SER A 225 15.39 0.68 -13.32
C SER A 225 15.28 1.23 -14.75
N ARG A 226 15.84 0.51 -15.74
CA ARG A 226 15.67 0.87 -17.16
C ARG A 226 14.22 0.75 -17.62
N VAL A 227 13.53 -0.31 -17.24
CA VAL A 227 12.11 -0.51 -17.55
C VAL A 227 11.25 0.58 -16.91
N ALA A 228 11.46 0.89 -15.63
CA ALA A 228 10.75 1.96 -14.93
C ALA A 228 10.97 3.33 -15.60
N GLY A 229 12.19 3.61 -16.04
CA GLY A 229 12.53 4.82 -16.81
C GLY A 229 11.77 4.89 -18.14
N SER A 230 11.69 3.77 -18.88
CA SER A 230 10.92 3.70 -20.12
C SER A 230 9.42 3.93 -19.88
N LEU A 231 8.83 3.27 -18.89
CA LEU A 231 7.42 3.43 -18.52
C LEU A 231 7.10 4.87 -18.09
N SER A 232 8.01 5.52 -17.35
CA SER A 232 7.85 6.93 -16.96
C SER A 232 7.88 7.88 -18.15
N GLY A 233 8.44 7.45 -19.28
CA GLY A 233 8.46 8.18 -20.55
C GLY A 233 7.18 8.03 -21.37
N GLU A 234 6.34 7.02 -21.09
CA GLU A 234 5.09 6.77 -21.80
C GLU A 234 4.07 7.90 -21.53
N PRO A 235 3.54 8.58 -22.56
CA PRO A 235 2.65 9.73 -22.37
C PRO A 235 1.45 9.45 -21.47
N GLN A 236 0.83 8.30 -21.61
CA GLN A 236 -0.33 7.89 -20.83
C GLN A 236 -0.01 7.72 -19.35
N LEU A 237 1.10 7.02 -19.02
CA LEU A 237 1.49 6.82 -17.63
C LEU A 237 2.08 8.08 -17.00
N ARG A 238 2.82 8.87 -17.78
CA ARG A 238 3.42 10.12 -17.31
C ARG A 238 2.38 11.14 -16.84
N SER A 239 1.20 11.19 -17.48
CA SER A 239 0.13 12.08 -17.05
C SER A 239 -0.54 11.64 -15.75
N LEU A 240 -0.50 10.34 -15.44
CA LEU A 240 -1.23 9.73 -14.32
C LEU A 240 -0.33 9.45 -13.10
N LEU A 241 0.94 9.11 -13.34
CA LEU A 241 1.90 8.74 -12.30
C LEU A 241 3.01 9.78 -12.20
N GLY A 242 3.23 10.26 -11.00
CA GLY A 242 4.27 11.26 -10.76
C GLY A 242 5.70 10.71 -10.83
N ALA A 243 5.89 9.40 -10.61
CA ALA A 243 7.12 8.65 -10.74
C ALA A 243 6.80 7.16 -10.83
N ILE A 244 7.70 6.35 -11.42
CA ILE A 244 7.63 4.89 -11.37
C ILE A 244 8.96 4.39 -10.80
N ILE A 245 8.89 3.63 -9.68
CA ILE A 245 10.05 3.21 -8.91
C ILE A 245 10.11 1.68 -8.94
N PRO A 246 11.23 1.07 -9.33
CA PRO A 246 11.40 -0.38 -9.26
C PRO A 246 11.59 -0.82 -7.82
N VAL A 247 10.79 -1.80 -7.37
CA VAL A 247 10.85 -2.33 -6.01
C VAL A 247 10.71 -3.85 -6.01
N SER A 248 11.62 -4.51 -5.30
CA SER A 248 11.41 -5.86 -4.83
C SER A 248 10.71 -5.83 -3.48
N GLY A 249 9.39 -5.97 -3.47
CA GLY A 249 8.62 -6.01 -2.23
C GLY A 249 9.05 -7.16 -1.32
N LEU A 250 9.42 -8.30 -1.90
CA LEU A 250 9.90 -9.48 -1.17
C LEU A 250 11.18 -9.18 -0.40
N LEU A 251 12.19 -8.61 -1.04
CA LEU A 251 13.45 -8.26 -0.38
C LEU A 251 13.26 -7.13 0.63
N ALA A 252 12.41 -6.17 0.32
CA ALA A 252 12.05 -5.09 1.22
C ALA A 252 11.37 -5.58 2.51
N GLU A 253 10.38 -6.49 2.40
CA GLU A 253 9.76 -7.14 3.55
C GLU A 253 10.77 -7.98 4.33
N THR A 254 11.62 -8.74 3.62
CA THR A 254 12.65 -9.57 4.24
C THR A 254 13.64 -8.72 5.01
N ALA A 255 14.14 -7.62 4.44
CA ALA A 255 15.03 -6.68 5.12
C ALA A 255 14.42 -6.12 6.41
N ALA A 256 13.13 -5.75 6.36
CA ALA A 256 12.43 -5.15 7.49
C ALA A 256 12.12 -6.14 8.63
N THR A 257 12.08 -7.44 8.33
CA THR A 257 11.61 -8.49 9.26
C THR A 257 12.58 -9.66 9.40
N LEU A 258 13.83 -9.49 8.98
CA LEU A 258 14.87 -10.51 9.06
C LEU A 258 15.16 -10.89 10.52
N THR A 259 15.16 -12.16 10.81
CA THR A 259 15.51 -12.70 12.12
C THR A 259 16.95 -13.20 12.15
N GLU A 260 17.56 -13.23 13.34
CA GLU A 260 18.88 -13.82 13.55
C GLU A 260 18.93 -15.29 13.09
N ARG A 261 17.83 -16.02 13.32
CA ARG A 261 17.69 -17.42 12.91
C ARG A 261 17.74 -17.56 11.38
N GLU A 262 16.99 -16.72 10.65
CA GLU A 262 17.02 -16.72 9.17
C GLU A 262 18.41 -16.36 8.64
N PHE A 263 19.08 -15.39 9.25
CA PHE A 263 20.44 -15.02 8.87
C PHE A 263 21.44 -16.15 9.14
N ALA A 264 21.33 -16.86 10.28
CA ALA A 264 22.14 -18.03 10.56
C ALA A 264 21.90 -19.17 9.55
N TRP A 265 20.64 -19.45 9.23
CA TRP A 265 20.29 -20.44 8.20
C TRP A 265 20.84 -20.06 6.83
N LEU A 266 20.76 -18.78 6.46
CA LEU A 266 21.28 -18.27 5.19
C LEU A 266 22.80 -18.49 5.10
N ARG A 267 23.52 -18.18 6.17
CA ARG A 267 24.95 -18.42 6.25
C ARG A 267 25.31 -19.90 6.10
N SER A 268 24.58 -20.79 6.78
CA SER A 268 24.74 -22.24 6.65
C SER A 268 24.43 -22.72 5.23
N ALA A 269 23.31 -22.27 4.65
CA ALA A 269 22.89 -22.67 3.29
C ALA A 269 23.87 -22.25 2.19
N LEU A 270 24.57 -21.14 2.39
CA LEU A 270 25.49 -20.55 1.42
C LEU A 270 26.97 -20.76 1.82
N ALA A 271 27.25 -21.56 2.84
CA ALA A 271 28.58 -22.00 3.19
C ALA A 271 29.06 -23.07 2.19
N GLY A 272 30.35 -23.08 1.87
CA GLY A 272 30.97 -24.11 1.02
C GLY A 272 31.73 -23.53 -0.15
N GLU A 273 32.15 -24.44 -1.04
CA GLU A 273 32.91 -24.08 -2.24
C GLU A 273 32.09 -23.18 -3.17
N PRO A 274 32.66 -22.07 -3.67
CA PRO A 274 31.94 -21.08 -4.49
C PRO A 274 31.21 -21.69 -5.71
N GLU A 275 31.82 -22.71 -6.34
CA GLU A 275 31.22 -23.38 -7.49
C GLU A 275 30.01 -24.25 -7.11
N GLY A 276 30.05 -24.89 -5.93
CA GLY A 276 28.91 -25.63 -5.37
C GLY A 276 27.74 -24.72 -5.09
N VAL A 277 27.99 -23.61 -4.39
CA VAL A 277 26.98 -22.57 -4.10
C VAL A 277 26.39 -21.99 -5.40
N ARG A 278 27.21 -21.68 -6.39
CA ARG A 278 26.72 -21.15 -7.67
C ARG A 278 25.84 -22.16 -8.40
N ARG A 279 26.17 -23.43 -8.37
CA ARG A 279 25.35 -24.51 -8.99
C ARG A 279 23.99 -24.67 -8.28
N SER A 280 23.95 -24.61 -6.96
CA SER A 280 22.69 -24.66 -6.20
C SER A 280 21.80 -23.46 -6.51
N LEU A 281 22.36 -22.30 -6.76
CA LEU A 281 21.63 -21.06 -7.09
C LEU A 281 21.27 -20.89 -8.58
N LEU A 282 21.31 -21.95 -9.38
CA LEU A 282 20.78 -21.90 -10.77
C LEU A 282 19.26 -21.85 -10.79
N SER A 283 18.57 -22.46 -9.83
CA SER A 283 17.12 -22.38 -9.65
C SER A 283 16.76 -22.57 -8.18
N ILE A 284 15.53 -22.19 -7.81
CA ILE A 284 14.99 -22.41 -6.46
C ILE A 284 14.95 -23.89 -6.12
N ASP A 285 14.51 -24.75 -7.07
CA ASP A 285 14.44 -26.19 -6.84
C ASP A 285 15.83 -26.76 -6.50
N ARG A 286 16.86 -26.38 -7.26
CA ARG A 286 18.23 -26.81 -6.96
C ARG A 286 18.73 -26.33 -5.61
N PHE A 287 18.35 -25.12 -5.21
CA PHE A 287 18.69 -24.62 -3.87
C PHE A 287 17.99 -25.42 -2.78
N CYS A 288 16.74 -25.79 -2.97
CA CYS A 288 15.99 -26.61 -2.05
C CYS A 288 16.51 -28.07 -1.99
N ASP A 289 16.89 -28.62 -3.15
CA ASP A 289 17.40 -30.01 -3.25
C ASP A 289 18.87 -30.17 -2.87
N ALA A 290 19.63 -29.06 -2.74
CA ALA A 290 21.05 -29.11 -2.40
C ALA A 290 21.25 -29.85 -1.07
N ALA A 291 22.10 -30.88 -1.10
CA ALA A 291 22.45 -31.63 0.10
C ALA A 291 23.17 -30.70 1.09
N ASN A 292 22.56 -30.47 2.22
CA ASN A 292 23.16 -29.79 3.36
C ASN A 292 22.65 -30.46 4.63
N GLU A 293 23.50 -31.21 5.26
CA GLU A 293 23.14 -32.00 6.44
C GLU A 293 22.76 -31.11 7.64
N ASP A 294 23.29 -29.87 7.67
CA ASP A 294 23.05 -28.91 8.75
C ASP A 294 21.78 -28.09 8.61
N LEU A 295 21.12 -28.11 7.42
CA LEU A 295 19.95 -27.29 7.17
C LEU A 295 18.79 -28.09 6.56
N PRO A 296 17.69 -28.29 7.31
CA PRO A 296 16.51 -29.02 6.86
C PRO A 296 15.89 -28.41 5.59
N LEU A 297 15.23 -29.23 4.76
CA LEU A 297 14.51 -28.79 3.56
C LEU A 297 13.54 -27.64 3.88
N ALA A 298 12.74 -27.74 4.94
CA ALA A 298 11.80 -26.70 5.33
C ALA A 298 12.47 -25.33 5.58
N ALA A 299 13.70 -25.30 6.10
CA ALA A 299 14.44 -24.06 6.29
C ALA A 299 14.94 -23.49 4.96
N ARG A 300 15.32 -24.34 4.00
CA ARG A 300 15.70 -23.91 2.64
C ARG A 300 14.51 -23.38 1.86
N GLU A 301 13.38 -24.06 1.92
CA GLU A 301 12.12 -23.59 1.34
C GLU A 301 11.68 -22.24 1.94
N HIS A 302 11.83 -22.12 3.27
CA HIS A 302 11.58 -20.85 3.95
C HIS A 302 12.51 -19.75 3.43
N LEU A 303 13.82 -19.97 3.35
CA LEU A 303 14.77 -19.00 2.79
C LEU A 303 14.43 -18.66 1.33
N ALA A 304 14.11 -19.66 0.51
CA ALA A 304 13.71 -19.44 -0.89
C ALA A 304 12.46 -18.54 -0.99
N SER A 305 11.47 -18.75 -0.12
CA SER A 305 10.26 -17.92 -0.08
C SER A 305 10.52 -16.49 0.40
N ARG A 306 11.56 -16.28 1.23
CA ARG A 306 11.93 -14.97 1.78
C ARG A 306 12.82 -14.16 0.85
N PHE A 307 13.74 -14.79 0.17
CA PHE A 307 14.80 -14.11 -0.60
C PHE A 307 14.58 -14.18 -2.11
N GLY A 308 13.82 -15.17 -2.59
CA GLY A 308 13.79 -15.45 -4.02
C GLY A 308 15.17 -15.79 -4.57
N LEU A 309 15.25 -16.06 -5.87
CA LEU A 309 16.52 -16.44 -6.49
C LEU A 309 17.53 -15.29 -6.54
N PHE A 310 17.07 -14.08 -6.86
CA PHE A 310 17.91 -12.88 -6.87
C PHE A 310 18.50 -12.59 -5.48
N GLY A 311 17.67 -12.59 -4.43
CA GLY A 311 18.12 -12.33 -3.07
C GLY A 311 19.12 -13.36 -2.56
N LEU A 312 18.92 -14.64 -2.87
CA LEU A 312 19.87 -15.71 -2.53
C LEU A 312 21.22 -15.52 -3.25
N ARG A 313 21.21 -15.18 -4.53
CA ARG A 313 22.43 -14.89 -5.31
C ARG A 313 23.17 -13.68 -4.75
N TRP A 314 22.45 -12.61 -4.46
CA TRP A 314 23.01 -11.43 -3.83
C TRP A 314 23.62 -11.74 -2.47
N ALA A 315 22.90 -12.50 -1.62
CA ALA A 315 23.35 -12.94 -0.32
C ALA A 315 24.68 -13.73 -0.41
N ALA A 316 24.77 -14.68 -1.35
CA ALA A 316 26.00 -15.43 -1.58
C ALA A 316 27.18 -14.49 -1.92
N GLY A 317 26.97 -13.50 -2.77
CA GLY A 317 27.99 -12.49 -3.09
C GLY A 317 28.40 -11.64 -1.88
N GLN A 318 27.46 -11.24 -1.02
CA GLN A 318 27.77 -10.45 0.20
C GLN A 318 28.55 -11.26 1.23
N LEU A 319 28.14 -12.52 1.45
CA LEU A 319 28.81 -13.44 2.38
C LEU A 319 30.24 -13.76 1.89
N ALA A 320 30.40 -14.12 0.62
CA ALA A 320 31.71 -14.41 0.03
C ALA A 320 32.65 -13.20 0.09
N ALA A 321 32.13 -11.99 -0.06
CA ALA A 321 32.91 -10.74 0.05
C ALA A 321 33.14 -10.26 1.49
N GLY A 322 32.64 -10.99 2.51
CA GLY A 322 32.76 -10.60 3.92
C GLY A 322 32.03 -9.31 4.29
N ARG A 323 31.08 -8.85 3.46
CA ARG A 323 30.33 -7.60 3.69
C ARG A 323 29.14 -7.78 4.64
N ALA A 324 28.64 -8.99 4.81
CA ALA A 324 27.53 -9.32 5.73
C ALA A 324 28.09 -9.73 7.10
N LYS A 325 28.54 -8.77 7.92
CA LYS A 325 29.16 -9.03 9.23
C LYS A 325 28.16 -9.55 10.25
N ASP A 326 26.95 -9.03 10.23
CA ASP A 326 25.84 -9.38 11.11
C ASP A 326 24.49 -9.22 10.35
N SER A 327 23.41 -9.64 11.00
CA SER A 327 22.06 -9.60 10.44
C SER A 327 21.60 -8.16 10.15
N ALA A 328 21.99 -7.19 10.98
CA ALA A 328 21.60 -5.79 10.83
C ALA A 328 22.28 -5.15 9.60
N ALA A 329 23.60 -5.34 9.42
CA ALA A 329 24.33 -4.89 8.26
C ALA A 329 23.81 -5.56 6.97
N PHE A 330 23.49 -6.86 7.05
CA PHE A 330 22.92 -7.61 5.95
C PHE A 330 21.52 -7.08 5.58
N ALA A 331 20.64 -6.85 6.56
CA ALA A 331 19.29 -6.30 6.35
C ALA A 331 19.34 -4.88 5.75
N ALA A 332 20.28 -4.04 6.21
CA ALA A 332 20.48 -2.72 5.63
C ALA A 332 20.89 -2.78 4.15
N GLY A 333 21.83 -3.69 3.80
CA GLY A 333 22.22 -3.92 2.40
C GLY A 333 21.05 -4.44 1.55
N LEU A 334 20.23 -5.33 2.12
CA LEU A 334 19.06 -5.87 1.44
C LEU A 334 17.98 -4.78 1.21
N SER A 335 17.76 -3.90 2.20
CA SER A 335 16.89 -2.73 2.04
C SER A 335 17.36 -1.83 0.89
N ALA A 336 18.64 -1.51 0.87
CA ALA A 336 19.22 -0.63 -0.15
C ALA A 336 19.02 -1.16 -1.58
N ILE A 337 19.21 -2.47 -1.82
CA ILE A 337 19.03 -3.06 -3.15
C ILE A 337 17.57 -3.30 -3.52
N SER A 338 16.68 -3.34 -2.55
CA SER A 338 15.24 -3.63 -2.78
C SER A 338 14.50 -2.49 -3.48
N GLY A 339 15.07 -1.28 -3.51
CA GLY A 339 14.41 -0.05 -3.98
C GLY A 339 13.46 0.59 -2.96
N LEU A 340 13.29 -0.01 -1.76
CA LEU A 340 12.36 0.47 -0.74
C LEU A 340 12.74 1.85 -0.21
N ASP A 341 14.02 2.09 0.01
CA ASP A 341 14.48 3.37 0.57
C ASP A 341 14.21 4.50 -0.44
N HIS A 342 14.47 4.27 -1.72
CA HIS A 342 14.11 5.23 -2.78
C HIS A 342 12.59 5.46 -2.86
N LEU A 343 11.79 4.39 -2.74
CA LEU A 343 10.32 4.55 -2.68
C LEU A 343 9.91 5.40 -1.48
N ARG A 344 10.47 5.16 -0.29
CA ARG A 344 10.19 5.96 0.91
C ARG A 344 10.54 7.43 0.71
N ASP A 345 11.71 7.74 0.17
CA ASP A 345 12.13 9.12 -0.13
C ASP A 345 11.13 9.81 -1.06
N VAL A 346 10.68 9.12 -2.11
CA VAL A 346 9.68 9.67 -3.05
C VAL A 346 8.32 9.85 -2.39
N LEU A 347 7.87 8.89 -1.57
CA LEU A 347 6.61 9.02 -0.82
C LEU A 347 6.67 10.18 0.17
N GLU A 348 7.79 10.34 0.90
CA GLU A 348 7.99 11.44 1.81
C GLU A 348 8.00 12.79 1.08
N GLN A 349 8.76 12.91 0.00
CA GLN A 349 8.82 14.14 -0.78
C GLN A 349 7.48 14.50 -1.45
N ARG A 350 6.73 13.53 -1.95
CA ARG A 350 5.49 13.77 -2.67
C ARG A 350 4.26 13.84 -1.78
N PHE A 351 4.20 13.00 -0.76
CA PHE A 351 3.03 12.87 0.08
C PHE A 351 3.15 13.68 1.36
N ASP A 352 4.22 13.54 2.16
CA ASP A 352 4.34 14.24 3.43
C ASP A 352 4.42 15.75 3.26
N THR A 353 5.21 16.24 2.31
CA THR A 353 5.31 17.69 2.03
C THR A 353 4.01 18.29 1.48
N ARG A 354 3.15 17.47 0.91
CA ARG A 354 1.89 17.87 0.28
C ARG A 354 0.66 17.30 0.98
N ALA A 355 0.82 16.57 2.08
CA ALA A 355 -0.25 15.86 2.77
C ALA A 355 -1.46 16.78 3.05
N ARG A 356 -1.24 17.96 3.63
CA ARG A 356 -2.31 18.92 3.88
C ARG A 356 -3.06 19.35 2.61
N ARG A 357 -2.34 19.49 1.51
CA ARG A 357 -2.98 19.84 0.23
C ARG A 357 -3.80 18.69 -0.33
N LEU A 358 -3.28 17.46 -0.28
CA LEU A 358 -3.98 16.26 -0.76
C LEU A 358 -5.25 16.01 0.07
N VAL A 359 -5.15 16.09 1.39
CA VAL A 359 -6.31 15.98 2.29
C VAL A 359 -7.33 17.08 2.01
N ALA A 360 -6.89 18.34 1.87
CA ALA A 360 -7.79 19.46 1.57
C ALA A 360 -8.50 19.28 0.22
N GLN A 361 -7.80 18.77 -0.80
CA GLN A 361 -8.39 18.46 -2.10
C GLN A 361 -9.41 17.32 -2.01
N SER A 362 -9.12 16.28 -1.22
CA SER A 362 -10.05 15.18 -0.97
C SER A 362 -11.30 15.66 -0.26
N VAL A 363 -11.16 16.51 0.76
CA VAL A 363 -12.28 17.11 1.50
C VAL A 363 -13.11 18.01 0.60
N LEU A 364 -12.47 18.88 -0.21
CA LEU A 364 -13.15 19.75 -1.15
C LEU A 364 -14.02 18.95 -2.13
N ALA A 365 -13.46 17.94 -2.76
CA ALA A 365 -14.20 17.11 -3.69
C ALA A 365 -15.35 16.32 -3.02
N THR A 366 -15.20 15.94 -1.74
CA THR A 366 -16.29 15.31 -0.98
C THR A 366 -17.43 16.32 -0.71
N LEU A 367 -17.10 17.56 -0.37
CA LEU A 367 -18.10 18.63 -0.20
C LEU A 367 -18.82 18.97 -1.50
N GLU A 368 -18.12 19.02 -2.63
CA GLU A 368 -18.73 19.22 -3.96
C GLU A 368 -19.71 18.09 -4.30
N ALA A 369 -19.31 16.84 -4.07
CA ALA A 369 -20.18 15.68 -4.25
C ALA A 369 -21.40 15.73 -3.32
N ALA A 370 -21.23 16.17 -2.07
CA ALA A 370 -22.32 16.36 -1.13
C ALA A 370 -23.30 17.44 -1.58
N ALA A 371 -22.80 18.59 -2.05
CA ALA A 371 -23.62 19.65 -2.57
C ALA A 371 -24.47 19.20 -3.80
N ALA A 372 -23.92 18.33 -4.64
CA ALA A 372 -24.66 17.73 -5.74
C ALA A 372 -25.74 16.75 -5.23
N ARG A 373 -25.37 15.84 -4.33
CA ARG A 373 -26.26 14.80 -3.79
C ARG A 373 -27.46 15.35 -3.04
N PHE A 374 -27.24 16.33 -2.16
CA PHE A 374 -28.30 16.90 -1.33
C PHE A 374 -29.12 17.99 -2.04
N SER A 375 -28.87 18.24 -3.34
CA SER A 375 -29.58 19.26 -4.10
C SER A 375 -31.10 19.05 -4.21
N GLU A 376 -31.57 17.81 -4.20
CA GLU A 376 -33.00 17.46 -4.26
C GLU A 376 -33.64 17.35 -2.88
N SER A 377 -32.95 16.70 -1.92
CA SER A 377 -33.48 16.46 -0.57
C SER A 377 -33.38 17.68 0.35
N GLU A 378 -32.31 18.46 0.23
CA GLU A 378 -31.98 19.61 1.08
C GLU A 378 -31.52 20.81 0.25
N PRO A 379 -32.37 21.36 -0.66
CA PRO A 379 -31.94 22.33 -1.69
C PRO A 379 -31.37 23.63 -1.14
N ARG A 380 -31.84 24.08 0.03
CA ARG A 380 -31.33 25.31 0.68
C ARG A 380 -29.90 25.10 1.21
N ALA A 381 -29.68 24.02 1.95
CA ALA A 381 -28.37 23.72 2.53
C ALA A 381 -27.35 23.39 1.44
N ALA A 382 -27.72 22.62 0.44
CA ALA A 382 -26.88 22.31 -0.73
C ALA A 382 -26.53 23.57 -1.55
N GLY A 383 -27.49 24.48 -1.71
CA GLY A 383 -27.27 25.76 -2.39
C GLY A 383 -26.29 26.67 -1.63
N GLN A 384 -26.45 26.78 -0.31
CA GLN A 384 -25.49 27.51 0.54
C GLN A 384 -24.09 26.91 0.47
N LEU A 385 -23.98 25.57 0.56
CA LEU A 385 -22.70 24.89 0.45
C LEU A 385 -22.02 25.18 -0.89
N ARG A 386 -22.74 25.18 -2.02
CA ARG A 386 -22.16 25.53 -3.34
C ARG A 386 -21.61 26.95 -3.35
N VAL A 387 -22.37 27.92 -2.83
CA VAL A 387 -21.92 29.32 -2.77
C VAL A 387 -20.64 29.47 -1.93
N GLU A 388 -20.53 28.76 -0.80
CA GLU A 388 -19.32 28.80 0.01
C GLU A 388 -18.13 28.11 -0.66
N LEU A 389 -18.38 27.01 -1.40
CA LEU A 389 -17.33 26.31 -2.17
C LEU A 389 -16.78 27.18 -3.31
N GLU A 390 -17.62 27.95 -4.00
CA GLU A 390 -17.17 28.89 -5.04
C GLU A 390 -16.29 30.03 -4.49
N ARG A 391 -16.39 30.32 -3.20
CA ARG A 391 -15.57 31.34 -2.51
C ARG A 391 -14.22 30.79 -2.05
N ILE A 392 -14.08 29.48 -1.99
CA ILE A 392 -12.85 28.78 -1.56
C ILE A 392 -11.87 28.62 -2.69
#